data_3ecdf8f07ac7cb309912b9a6620218aa
#
_entry.id   3ecdf8f07ac7cb309912b9a6620218aa
#
_cell.length_a   1.000
_cell.length_b   1.000
_cell.length_c   1.000
_cell.angle_alpha   90.00
_cell.angle_beta   90.00
_cell.angle_gamma   90.00
#
_symmetry.space_group_name_H-M   'P 1'
#
loop_
_entity.id
_entity.type
_entity.pdbx_description
1 polymer ?
#
loop_
_entity_poly.entity_id
_entity_poly.type
_entity_poly.pdbx_seq_one_letter_code
_entity_poly.pdbx_strand_id
1 'polypeptide(L)'
;MLQFDVTHALPFLPKNWMSSRLDGLTEACNLLERGNGLGGQFTGWVKLPETYDRQEVQRLLQTAQIIRKQSDVLIVIGIGGSYLGSRALLELLASPHYNLLARKTPQIFFTGNTLSSDAMTELLDYVRDRDFSINVVSKSGDTTETAIAFLLFRQLLEEKYGKDGARDRIFVTTDRREGTLRALASRAGYATFSIPASIGGRYSVLTAAGLLPLAAAGLDIQDLLMGAADARKLVSKPGQDNPAWQYAAARNALYGEGKNIEVLACYEPHLRAFGEWWKQLFGESEGKEGQGVFPASVEFTADLHSMGQYIQEGSRNLFETVVRFTVPQSSCLLDPTPGDGSGLDYLRGRDLRFVNEQARRGTALAHTAGGVPNLLLTVGERTPYWAGQLVYFFEYACGLSGYLSGVNPFDQPGVEAYKHNMFALLGKPGYEAQRKAFLDQMEE
;
A
#
# COMPACT_ATOMS: atom_id res chain seq x y z
N MET A 1 8.95 -17.34 9.08
CA MET A 1 7.76 -16.55 9.42
C MET A 1 8.20 -15.18 9.88
N LEU A 2 7.36 -14.17 9.74
CA LEU A 2 7.59 -12.81 10.25
C LEU A 2 7.91 -12.82 11.74
N GLN A 3 8.85 -11.98 12.15
CA GLN A 3 9.22 -11.80 13.55
C GLN A 3 9.10 -10.33 13.93
N PHE A 4 8.53 -10.07 15.10
CA PHE A 4 8.39 -8.74 15.64
C PHE A 4 9.20 -8.60 16.92
N ASP A 5 9.96 -7.51 17.04
CA ASP A 5 10.85 -7.24 18.17
C ASP A 5 10.60 -5.84 18.71
N VAL A 6 10.35 -5.75 20.01
CA VAL A 6 10.08 -4.51 20.75
C VAL A 6 11.25 -4.07 21.65
N THR A 7 12.39 -4.76 21.59
CA THR A 7 13.51 -4.57 22.53
C THR A 7 13.91 -3.10 22.66
N HIS A 8 14.01 -2.37 21.56
CA HIS A 8 14.37 -0.95 21.55
C HIS A 8 13.19 -0.01 21.90
N ALA A 9 11.99 -0.52 22.06
CA ALA A 9 10.83 0.23 22.54
C ALA A 9 10.50 -0.03 24.01
N LEU A 10 10.98 -1.14 24.61
CA LEU A 10 10.70 -1.52 26.00
C LEU A 10 10.93 -0.41 27.04
N PRO A 11 12.00 0.43 26.93
CA PRO A 11 12.22 1.51 27.91
C PRO A 11 11.10 2.58 27.91
N PHE A 12 10.29 2.64 26.88
CA PHE A 12 9.23 3.64 26.66
C PHE A 12 7.83 3.08 26.84
N LEU A 13 7.72 1.77 27.00
CA LEU A 13 6.45 1.08 27.19
C LEU A 13 6.15 0.89 28.69
N PRO A 14 4.88 1.02 29.12
CA PRO A 14 4.47 0.64 30.46
C PRO A 14 4.80 -0.84 30.71
N LYS A 15 5.16 -1.20 31.96
CA LYS A 15 5.51 -2.60 32.31
C LYS A 15 4.43 -3.62 31.93
N ASN A 16 3.17 -3.21 31.95
CA ASN A 16 2.01 -4.02 31.59
C ASN A 16 1.49 -3.76 30.16
N TRP A 17 2.31 -3.19 29.27
CA TRP A 17 1.90 -2.77 27.93
C TRP A 17 1.14 -3.84 27.12
N MET A 18 1.54 -5.09 27.24
CA MET A 18 0.89 -6.21 26.57
C MET A 18 -0.27 -6.77 27.40
N SER A 19 -0.04 -7.06 28.69
CA SER A 19 -1.03 -7.72 29.55
C SER A 19 -2.30 -6.89 29.78
N SER A 20 -2.18 -5.56 29.86
CA SER A 20 -3.33 -4.66 30.01
C SER A 20 -4.20 -4.54 28.76
N ARG A 21 -3.74 -5.06 27.61
CA ARG A 21 -4.43 -4.99 26.31
C ARG A 21 -4.94 -6.34 25.79
N LEU A 22 -4.68 -7.42 26.54
CA LEU A 22 -5.05 -8.78 26.10
C LEU A 22 -6.55 -8.96 25.90
N ASP A 23 -7.36 -8.45 26.82
CA ASP A 23 -8.82 -8.56 26.69
C ASP A 23 -9.34 -7.78 25.50
N GLY A 24 -8.87 -6.54 25.30
CA GLY A 24 -9.20 -5.72 24.13
C GLY A 24 -8.74 -6.34 22.81
N LEU A 25 -7.54 -6.94 22.76
CA LEU A 25 -7.03 -7.65 21.59
C LEU A 25 -7.84 -8.92 21.30
N THR A 26 -8.25 -9.64 22.34
CA THR A 26 -9.12 -10.81 22.21
C THR A 26 -10.46 -10.42 21.59
N GLU A 27 -11.06 -9.33 22.09
CA GLU A 27 -12.28 -8.78 21.53
C GLU A 27 -12.09 -8.32 20.09
N ALA A 28 -11.07 -7.52 19.79
CA ALA A 28 -10.74 -7.05 18.43
C ALA A 28 -10.55 -8.21 17.44
N CYS A 29 -9.84 -9.27 17.85
CA CYS A 29 -9.65 -10.47 17.07
C CYS A 29 -10.99 -11.17 16.76
N ASN A 30 -11.85 -11.31 17.79
CA ASN A 30 -13.18 -11.89 17.63
C ASN A 30 -14.05 -11.08 16.66
N LEU A 31 -14.02 -9.74 16.77
CA LEU A 31 -14.76 -8.83 15.87
C LEU A 31 -14.30 -8.99 14.42
N LEU A 32 -12.98 -9.08 14.19
CA LEU A 32 -12.41 -9.32 12.85
C LEU A 32 -12.82 -10.67 12.29
N GLU A 33 -12.63 -11.75 13.05
CA GLU A 33 -12.87 -13.12 12.57
C GLU A 33 -14.36 -13.41 12.33
N ARG A 34 -15.25 -12.80 13.13
CA ARG A 34 -16.70 -12.97 12.98
C ARG A 34 -17.33 -11.93 12.04
N GLY A 35 -16.65 -10.83 11.75
CA GLY A 35 -17.15 -9.75 10.92
C GLY A 35 -18.38 -9.05 11.51
N ASN A 36 -18.48 -8.95 12.83
CA ASN A 36 -19.64 -8.38 13.53
C ASN A 36 -19.33 -7.10 14.34
N GLY A 37 -18.12 -6.57 14.19
CA GLY A 37 -17.74 -5.26 14.74
C GLY A 37 -18.20 -4.10 13.86
N LEU A 38 -17.84 -2.87 14.26
CA LEU A 38 -18.06 -1.67 13.46
C LEU A 38 -17.43 -1.85 12.07
N GLY A 39 -18.19 -1.63 10.99
CA GLY A 39 -17.73 -1.85 9.63
C GLY A 39 -17.54 -3.33 9.25
N GLY A 40 -18.07 -4.28 10.02
CA GLY A 40 -17.91 -5.72 9.81
C GLY A 40 -18.32 -6.23 8.42
N GLN A 41 -19.21 -5.54 7.73
CA GLN A 41 -19.56 -5.84 6.33
C GLN A 41 -18.37 -5.69 5.36
N PHE A 42 -17.26 -5.05 5.78
CA PHE A 42 -16.04 -4.86 4.98
C PHE A 42 -14.87 -5.76 5.40
N THR A 43 -15.11 -6.80 6.20
CA THR A 43 -14.07 -7.74 6.68
C THR A 43 -13.84 -8.93 5.74
N GLY A 44 -14.37 -8.91 4.50
CA GLY A 44 -14.17 -10.00 3.53
C GLY A 44 -12.71 -10.32 3.21
N TRP A 45 -11.80 -9.37 3.39
CA TRP A 45 -10.36 -9.55 3.22
C TRP A 45 -9.74 -10.48 4.27
N VAL A 46 -10.33 -10.59 5.46
CA VAL A 46 -9.78 -11.39 6.58
C VAL A 46 -9.60 -12.86 6.18
N LYS A 47 -10.58 -13.44 5.49
CA LYS A 47 -10.52 -14.85 5.03
C LYS A 47 -10.12 -15.00 3.57
N LEU A 48 -9.95 -13.89 2.84
CA LEU A 48 -9.65 -13.90 1.42
C LEU A 48 -8.47 -14.80 1.02
N PRO A 49 -7.31 -14.80 1.73
CA PRO A 49 -6.17 -15.62 1.32
C PRO A 49 -6.45 -17.13 1.31
N GLU A 50 -7.45 -17.59 2.05
CA GLU A 50 -7.87 -19.00 2.09
C GLU A 50 -9.07 -19.30 1.18
N THR A 51 -9.91 -18.27 0.92
CA THR A 51 -11.21 -18.43 0.25
C THR A 51 -11.30 -17.76 -1.12
N TYR A 52 -10.20 -17.24 -1.66
CA TYR A 52 -10.22 -16.56 -2.95
C TYR A 52 -10.72 -17.48 -4.09
N ASP A 53 -11.37 -16.86 -5.07
CA ASP A 53 -11.86 -17.58 -6.26
C ASP A 53 -10.69 -17.99 -7.16
N ARG A 54 -10.38 -19.28 -7.16
CA ARG A 54 -9.29 -19.87 -7.96
C ARG A 54 -9.54 -19.71 -9.46
N GLN A 55 -10.78 -19.71 -9.91
CA GLN A 55 -11.12 -19.52 -11.33
C GLN A 55 -10.86 -18.07 -11.73
N GLU A 56 -11.19 -17.10 -10.88
CA GLU A 56 -10.88 -15.70 -11.12
C GLU A 56 -9.35 -15.48 -11.19
N VAL A 57 -8.57 -16.10 -10.30
CA VAL A 57 -7.09 -16.02 -10.35
C VAL A 57 -6.56 -16.63 -11.66
N GLN A 58 -7.10 -17.74 -12.14
CA GLN A 58 -6.72 -18.29 -13.45
C GLN A 58 -7.07 -17.34 -14.61
N ARG A 59 -8.23 -16.69 -14.56
CA ARG A 59 -8.62 -15.65 -15.53
C ARG A 59 -7.66 -14.47 -15.52
N LEU A 60 -7.23 -14.02 -14.33
CA LEU A 60 -6.22 -12.95 -14.20
C LEU A 60 -4.90 -13.35 -14.86
N LEU A 61 -4.41 -14.58 -14.64
CA LEU A 61 -3.19 -15.08 -15.26
C LEU A 61 -3.29 -15.16 -16.79
N GLN A 62 -4.43 -15.64 -17.32
CA GLN A 62 -4.68 -15.68 -18.77
C GLN A 62 -4.73 -14.28 -19.37
N THR A 63 -5.42 -13.35 -18.69
CA THR A 63 -5.49 -11.94 -19.14
C THR A 63 -4.13 -11.27 -19.09
N ALA A 64 -3.33 -11.53 -18.07
CA ALA A 64 -1.96 -11.04 -18.00
C ALA A 64 -1.10 -11.51 -19.19
N GLN A 65 -1.30 -12.74 -19.68
CA GLN A 65 -0.64 -13.24 -20.88
C GLN A 65 -1.11 -12.51 -22.14
N ILE A 66 -2.40 -12.19 -22.25
CA ILE A 66 -2.95 -11.39 -23.36
C ILE A 66 -2.31 -9.99 -23.35
N ILE A 67 -2.32 -9.31 -22.21
CA ILE A 67 -1.71 -7.98 -22.03
C ILE A 67 -0.24 -8.00 -22.47
N ARG A 68 0.55 -8.99 -22.02
CA ARG A 68 1.97 -9.12 -22.37
C ARG A 68 2.22 -9.35 -23.88
N LYS A 69 1.28 -9.98 -24.57
CA LYS A 69 1.43 -10.28 -26.00
C LYS A 69 1.08 -9.08 -26.90
N GLN A 70 0.16 -8.24 -26.42
CA GLN A 70 -0.42 -7.19 -27.25
C GLN A 70 0.03 -5.77 -26.87
N SER A 71 0.82 -5.60 -25.79
CA SER A 71 1.11 -4.27 -25.27
C SER A 71 2.54 -4.13 -24.79
N ASP A 72 3.16 -3.03 -25.19
CA ASP A 72 4.43 -2.54 -24.66
C ASP A 72 4.22 -1.86 -23.31
N VAL A 73 3.01 -1.29 -23.10
CA VAL A 73 2.64 -0.53 -21.93
C VAL A 73 1.29 -0.99 -21.39
N LEU A 74 1.22 -1.15 -20.07
CA LEU A 74 -0.04 -1.27 -19.33
C LEU A 74 -0.28 0.01 -18.50
N ILE A 75 -1.37 0.70 -18.77
CA ILE A 75 -1.83 1.84 -17.99
C ILE A 75 -2.80 1.34 -16.92
N VAL A 76 -2.43 1.47 -15.64
CA VAL A 76 -3.28 1.16 -14.49
C VAL A 76 -3.91 2.47 -14.02
N ILE A 77 -5.23 2.58 -14.15
CA ILE A 77 -5.97 3.78 -13.82
C ILE A 77 -6.71 3.55 -12.50
N GLY A 78 -6.36 4.30 -11.47
CA GLY A 78 -6.97 4.19 -10.15
C GLY A 78 -6.37 5.16 -9.15
N ILE A 79 -7.05 5.34 -8.01
CA ILE A 79 -6.61 6.21 -6.91
C ILE A 79 -6.71 5.46 -5.58
N GLY A 80 -5.87 5.83 -4.61
CA GLY A 80 -5.84 5.21 -3.29
C GLY A 80 -5.62 3.69 -3.37
N GLY A 81 -6.46 2.91 -2.70
CA GLY A 81 -6.34 1.44 -2.68
C GLY A 81 -6.48 0.77 -4.04
N SER A 82 -6.98 1.47 -5.05
CA SER A 82 -7.08 0.94 -6.41
C SER A 82 -5.73 0.84 -7.14
N TYR A 83 -4.67 1.50 -6.64
CA TYR A 83 -3.34 1.44 -7.26
C TYR A 83 -2.18 1.30 -6.27
N LEU A 84 -2.30 1.88 -5.05
CA LEU A 84 -1.18 1.92 -4.11
C LEU A 84 -0.63 0.53 -3.77
N GLY A 85 -1.51 -0.45 -3.53
CA GLY A 85 -1.08 -1.81 -3.21
C GLY A 85 -0.34 -2.49 -4.36
N SER A 86 -0.85 -2.38 -5.59
CA SER A 86 -0.17 -2.95 -6.77
C SER A 86 1.16 -2.25 -7.07
N ARG A 87 1.22 -0.92 -6.94
CA ARG A 87 2.47 -0.16 -7.09
C ARG A 87 3.49 -0.54 -6.03
N ALA A 88 3.05 -0.61 -4.77
CA ALA A 88 3.90 -1.02 -3.64
C ALA A 88 4.56 -2.37 -3.88
N LEU A 89 3.78 -3.37 -4.29
CA LEU A 89 4.28 -4.72 -4.55
C LEU A 89 5.10 -4.81 -5.84
N LEU A 90 4.77 -4.04 -6.88
CA LEU A 90 5.57 -3.97 -8.09
C LEU A 90 6.98 -3.44 -7.81
N GLU A 91 7.09 -2.30 -7.11
CA GLU A 91 8.37 -1.70 -6.77
C GLU A 91 9.15 -2.58 -5.77
N LEU A 92 8.46 -3.17 -4.78
CA LEU A 92 9.07 -4.08 -3.81
C LEU A 92 9.67 -5.32 -4.47
N LEU A 93 8.93 -5.98 -5.35
CA LEU A 93 9.30 -7.31 -5.86
C LEU A 93 10.12 -7.28 -7.15
N ALA A 94 9.88 -6.28 -8.00
CA ALA A 94 10.61 -6.13 -9.24
C ALA A 94 11.73 -5.08 -9.12
N SER A 95 11.38 -3.80 -9.12
CA SER A 95 12.35 -2.71 -8.96
C SER A 95 11.61 -1.35 -8.88
N PRO A 96 12.12 -0.36 -8.12
CA PRO A 96 11.73 1.04 -8.28
C PRO A 96 11.98 1.57 -9.69
N HIS A 97 12.90 0.95 -10.43
CA HIS A 97 13.25 1.27 -11.80
C HIS A 97 12.59 0.34 -12.82
N TYR A 98 11.47 -0.30 -12.45
CA TYR A 98 10.79 -1.32 -13.25
C TYR A 98 10.65 -0.92 -14.74
N ASN A 99 10.22 0.29 -15.04
CA ASN A 99 10.00 0.76 -16.42
C ASN A 99 11.27 1.04 -17.22
N LEU A 100 12.45 1.07 -16.60
CA LEU A 100 13.74 1.31 -17.26
C LEU A 100 14.51 0.03 -17.54
N LEU A 101 14.15 -1.08 -16.89
CA LEU A 101 14.85 -2.35 -17.08
C LEU A 101 14.40 -3.06 -18.35
N ALA A 102 15.34 -3.70 -19.07
CA ALA A 102 15.03 -4.57 -20.18
C ALA A 102 14.25 -5.81 -19.72
N ARG A 103 13.06 -6.08 -20.32
CA ARG A 103 12.19 -7.17 -19.91
C ARG A 103 11.28 -7.67 -21.02
N LYS A 104 10.59 -8.79 -20.77
CA LYS A 104 9.58 -9.38 -21.65
C LYS A 104 8.14 -9.06 -21.24
N THR A 105 7.96 -8.15 -20.28
CA THR A 105 6.67 -7.72 -19.75
C THR A 105 6.46 -6.25 -20.08
N PRO A 106 5.22 -5.76 -20.18
CA PRO A 106 4.97 -4.35 -20.49
C PRO A 106 5.53 -3.43 -19.41
N GLN A 107 5.86 -2.21 -19.78
CA GLN A 107 6.03 -1.13 -18.81
C GLN A 107 4.68 -0.88 -18.13
N ILE A 108 4.70 -0.54 -16.85
CA ILE A 108 3.47 -0.29 -16.09
C ILE A 108 3.51 1.14 -15.55
N PHE A 109 2.51 1.92 -15.95
CA PHE A 109 2.32 3.27 -15.42
C PHE A 109 1.01 3.35 -14.67
N PHE A 110 1.03 4.08 -13.55
CA PHE A 110 -0.13 4.35 -12.72
C PHE A 110 -0.59 5.79 -12.94
N THR A 111 -1.89 5.97 -13.17
CA THR A 111 -2.52 7.28 -13.38
C THR A 111 -3.95 7.30 -12.84
N GLY A 112 -4.64 8.45 -12.95
CA GLY A 112 -5.95 8.63 -12.35
C GLY A 112 -5.87 8.85 -10.82
N ASN A 113 -4.69 9.21 -10.34
CA ASN A 113 -4.38 9.57 -8.97
C ASN A 113 -3.97 11.05 -8.82
N THR A 114 -4.09 11.81 -9.90
CA THR A 114 -3.81 13.24 -9.97
C THR A 114 -4.71 13.92 -11.00
N LEU A 115 -4.93 15.23 -10.85
CA LEU A 115 -5.61 16.10 -11.80
C LEU A 115 -4.62 17.07 -12.48
N SER A 116 -3.31 16.78 -12.42
CA SER A 116 -2.29 17.55 -13.12
C SER A 116 -2.41 17.37 -14.63
N SER A 117 -2.63 18.46 -15.36
CA SER A 117 -2.67 18.48 -16.81
C SER A 117 -1.34 18.04 -17.40
N ASP A 118 -0.22 18.49 -16.83
CA ASP A 118 1.12 18.18 -17.34
C ASP A 118 1.40 16.68 -17.23
N ALA A 119 1.21 16.09 -16.04
CA ALA A 119 1.42 14.65 -15.85
C ALA A 119 0.51 13.78 -16.73
N MET A 120 -0.74 14.23 -16.97
CA MET A 120 -1.67 13.53 -17.84
C MET A 120 -1.23 13.61 -19.30
N THR A 121 -0.87 14.79 -19.80
CA THR A 121 -0.43 15.01 -21.18
C THR A 121 0.86 14.26 -21.49
N GLU A 122 1.86 14.33 -20.61
CA GLU A 122 3.12 13.60 -20.73
C GLU A 122 2.89 12.10 -20.90
N LEU A 123 1.99 11.50 -20.13
CA LEU A 123 1.72 10.06 -20.22
C LEU A 123 0.89 9.71 -21.48
N LEU A 124 -0.07 10.53 -21.88
CA LEU A 124 -0.82 10.35 -23.12
C LEU A 124 0.11 10.41 -24.34
N ASP A 125 1.03 11.38 -24.38
CA ASP A 125 2.02 11.50 -25.47
C ASP A 125 3.00 10.33 -25.45
N TYR A 126 3.42 9.88 -24.25
CA TYR A 126 4.31 8.73 -24.14
C TYR A 126 3.73 7.46 -24.77
N VAL A 127 2.43 7.19 -24.63
CA VAL A 127 1.80 5.96 -25.11
C VAL A 127 1.25 6.07 -26.54
N ARG A 128 1.17 7.26 -27.11
CA ARG A 128 0.57 7.52 -28.43
C ARG A 128 1.13 6.61 -29.53
N ASP A 129 2.45 6.45 -29.57
CA ASP A 129 3.14 5.64 -30.57
C ASP A 129 3.49 4.22 -30.11
N ARG A 130 3.03 3.80 -28.91
CA ARG A 130 3.28 2.49 -28.33
C ARG A 130 2.02 1.65 -28.30
N ASP A 131 2.17 0.34 -28.39
CA ASP A 131 1.05 -0.56 -28.14
C ASP A 131 0.74 -0.59 -26.64
N PHE A 132 -0.49 -0.25 -26.27
CA PHE A 132 -0.86 -0.21 -24.85
C PHE A 132 -2.22 -0.81 -24.56
N SER A 133 -2.42 -1.21 -23.31
CA SER A 133 -3.68 -1.65 -22.72
C SER A 133 -3.97 -0.85 -21.47
N ILE A 134 -5.23 -0.85 -21.06
CA ILE A 134 -5.72 -0.17 -19.85
C ILE A 134 -6.26 -1.21 -18.85
N ASN A 135 -5.86 -1.10 -17.59
CA ASN A 135 -6.58 -1.67 -16.47
C ASN A 135 -7.18 -0.54 -15.61
N VAL A 136 -8.47 -0.29 -15.76
CA VAL A 136 -9.17 0.69 -14.93
C VAL A 136 -9.72 0.01 -13.69
N VAL A 137 -9.35 0.55 -12.51
CA VAL A 137 -9.66 0.01 -11.19
C VAL A 137 -10.46 1.01 -10.39
N SER A 138 -11.76 0.77 -10.24
CA SER A 138 -12.65 1.60 -9.41
C SER A 138 -13.86 0.78 -8.96
N LYS A 139 -14.05 0.68 -7.64
CA LYS A 139 -15.16 -0.12 -7.09
C LYS A 139 -16.52 0.50 -7.43
N SER A 140 -16.74 1.79 -7.16
CA SER A 140 -18.00 2.50 -7.48
C SER A 140 -18.07 2.95 -8.93
N GLY A 141 -16.94 3.35 -9.52
CA GLY A 141 -16.86 3.97 -10.83
C GLY A 141 -17.09 5.49 -10.82
N ASP A 142 -17.37 6.09 -9.68
CA ASP A 142 -17.76 7.52 -9.55
C ASP A 142 -16.59 8.44 -9.13
N THR A 143 -15.39 7.89 -8.94
CA THR A 143 -14.22 8.67 -8.58
C THR A 143 -13.80 9.55 -9.76
N THR A 144 -13.84 10.86 -9.56
CA THR A 144 -13.65 11.86 -10.62
C THR A 144 -12.31 11.71 -11.33
N GLU A 145 -11.23 11.60 -10.59
CA GLU A 145 -9.86 11.49 -11.12
C GLU A 145 -9.70 10.25 -12.02
N THR A 146 -10.19 9.11 -11.54
CA THR A 146 -10.18 7.83 -12.28
C THR A 146 -11.06 7.90 -13.53
N ALA A 147 -12.25 8.53 -13.42
CA ALA A 147 -13.18 8.65 -14.55
C ALA A 147 -12.62 9.55 -15.66
N ILE A 148 -11.99 10.67 -15.30
CA ILE A 148 -11.32 11.58 -16.25
C ILE A 148 -10.16 10.87 -16.96
N ALA A 149 -9.27 10.23 -16.20
CA ALA A 149 -8.15 9.50 -16.79
C ALA A 149 -8.66 8.39 -17.73
N PHE A 150 -9.67 7.61 -17.31
CA PHE A 150 -10.25 6.58 -18.15
C PHE A 150 -10.87 7.14 -19.43
N LEU A 151 -11.57 8.27 -19.35
CA LEU A 151 -12.12 8.94 -20.55
C LEU A 151 -11.02 9.25 -21.57
N LEU A 152 -9.93 9.89 -21.13
CA LEU A 152 -8.85 10.33 -22.02
C LEU A 152 -8.09 9.15 -22.65
N PHE A 153 -7.69 8.16 -21.85
CA PHE A 153 -6.97 6.99 -22.38
C PHE A 153 -7.85 6.09 -23.25
N ARG A 154 -9.17 5.98 -22.93
CA ARG A 154 -10.11 5.27 -23.79
C ARG A 154 -10.25 5.95 -25.15
N GLN A 155 -10.38 7.28 -25.21
CA GLN A 155 -10.44 8.03 -26.46
C GLN A 155 -9.19 7.76 -27.30
N LEU A 156 -8.00 7.83 -26.70
CA LEU A 156 -6.75 7.52 -27.40
C LEU A 156 -6.69 6.07 -27.92
N LEU A 157 -7.20 5.09 -27.16
CA LEU A 157 -7.31 3.70 -27.65
C LEU A 157 -8.28 3.58 -28.81
N GLU A 158 -9.45 4.24 -28.73
CA GLU A 158 -10.47 4.21 -29.80
C GLU A 158 -9.95 4.90 -31.08
N GLU A 159 -9.20 6.00 -30.95
CA GLU A 159 -8.53 6.66 -32.08
C GLU A 159 -7.50 5.74 -32.73
N LYS A 160 -6.71 5.02 -31.93
CA LYS A 160 -5.60 4.18 -32.43
C LYS A 160 -6.06 2.85 -33.01
N TYR A 161 -7.01 2.17 -32.39
CA TYR A 161 -7.39 0.79 -32.73
C TYR A 161 -8.85 0.62 -33.20
N GLY A 162 -9.61 1.71 -33.29
CA GLY A 162 -11.05 1.65 -33.46
C GLY A 162 -11.75 1.08 -32.21
N LYS A 163 -13.08 1.12 -32.19
CA LYS A 163 -13.87 0.70 -31.00
C LYS A 163 -13.67 -0.76 -30.62
N ASP A 164 -13.62 -1.67 -31.59
CA ASP A 164 -13.45 -3.10 -31.31
C ASP A 164 -12.06 -3.43 -30.83
N GLY A 165 -11.03 -2.88 -31.48
CA GLY A 165 -9.64 -3.06 -31.03
C GLY A 165 -9.35 -2.44 -29.66
N ALA A 166 -9.98 -1.30 -29.34
CA ALA A 166 -9.91 -0.67 -28.03
C ALA A 166 -10.59 -1.53 -26.97
N ARG A 167 -11.77 -2.11 -27.28
CA ARG A 167 -12.49 -3.00 -26.36
C ARG A 167 -11.61 -4.15 -25.85
N ASP A 168 -10.86 -4.77 -26.73
CA ASP A 168 -10.02 -5.92 -26.41
C ASP A 168 -8.74 -5.55 -25.62
N ARG A 169 -8.47 -4.25 -25.44
CA ARG A 169 -7.34 -3.68 -24.68
C ARG A 169 -7.75 -2.99 -23.39
N ILE A 170 -9.06 -2.99 -23.06
CA ILE A 170 -9.60 -2.39 -21.84
C ILE A 170 -10.03 -3.50 -20.88
N PHE A 171 -9.41 -3.53 -19.73
CA PHE A 171 -9.68 -4.45 -18.61
C PHE A 171 -10.23 -3.66 -17.44
N VAL A 172 -11.37 -4.05 -16.91
CA VAL A 172 -12.10 -3.32 -15.85
C VAL A 172 -12.08 -4.12 -14.57
N THR A 173 -11.54 -3.55 -13.51
CA THR A 173 -11.59 -4.12 -12.16
C THR A 173 -12.54 -3.26 -11.31
N THR A 174 -13.71 -3.81 -10.96
CA THR A 174 -14.80 -3.04 -10.33
C THR A 174 -15.68 -3.94 -9.44
N ASP A 175 -16.74 -3.40 -8.85
CA ASP A 175 -17.75 -4.21 -8.18
C ASP A 175 -18.37 -5.25 -9.13
N ARG A 176 -18.76 -6.39 -8.59
CA ARG A 176 -19.32 -7.50 -9.39
C ARG A 176 -20.68 -7.16 -9.98
N ARG A 177 -21.49 -6.37 -9.29
CA ARG A 177 -22.92 -6.18 -9.60
C ARG A 177 -23.29 -4.74 -9.88
N GLU A 178 -22.71 -3.79 -9.18
CA GLU A 178 -23.16 -2.41 -9.08
C GLU A 178 -22.07 -1.41 -9.51
N GLY A 179 -22.48 -0.15 -9.70
CA GLY A 179 -21.62 0.97 -10.02
C GLY A 179 -21.62 1.39 -11.49
N THR A 180 -21.29 2.66 -11.72
CA THR A 180 -21.29 3.28 -13.06
C THR A 180 -20.29 2.63 -13.99
N LEU A 181 -19.09 2.29 -13.50
CA LEU A 181 -18.07 1.59 -14.28
C LEU A 181 -18.50 0.16 -14.64
N ARG A 182 -19.21 -0.53 -13.75
CA ARG A 182 -19.76 -1.86 -14.05
C ARG A 182 -20.78 -1.81 -15.17
N ALA A 183 -21.71 -0.85 -15.10
CA ALA A 183 -22.72 -0.64 -16.13
C ALA A 183 -22.10 -0.29 -17.48
N LEU A 184 -21.09 0.59 -17.50
CA LEU A 184 -20.35 0.94 -18.69
C LEU A 184 -19.63 -0.28 -19.29
N ALA A 185 -18.89 -1.04 -18.48
CA ALA A 185 -18.15 -2.22 -18.92
C ALA A 185 -19.09 -3.28 -19.55
N SER A 186 -20.26 -3.50 -18.96
CA SER A 186 -21.24 -4.44 -19.49
C SER A 186 -21.78 -4.00 -20.86
N ARG A 187 -22.08 -2.70 -21.03
CA ARG A 187 -22.57 -2.16 -22.31
C ARG A 187 -21.50 -2.18 -23.42
N ALA A 188 -20.26 -1.89 -23.04
CA ALA A 188 -19.13 -1.83 -23.98
C ALA A 188 -18.50 -3.20 -24.26
N GLY A 189 -18.86 -4.24 -23.50
CA GLY A 189 -18.30 -5.59 -23.65
C GLY A 189 -16.85 -5.72 -23.15
N TYR A 190 -16.42 -4.88 -22.20
CA TYR A 190 -15.07 -4.97 -21.62
C TYR A 190 -14.91 -6.20 -20.73
N ALA A 191 -13.70 -6.79 -20.76
CA ALA A 191 -13.34 -7.84 -19.81
C ALA A 191 -13.36 -7.29 -18.36
N THR A 192 -14.06 -7.98 -17.46
CA THR A 192 -14.26 -7.49 -16.09
C THR A 192 -13.72 -8.45 -15.04
N PHE A 193 -13.15 -7.88 -13.97
CA PHE A 193 -12.66 -8.56 -12.77
C PHE A 193 -13.28 -7.93 -11.53
N SER A 194 -13.44 -8.73 -10.46
CA SER A 194 -14.25 -8.31 -9.33
C SER A 194 -13.43 -7.86 -8.14
N ILE A 195 -13.81 -6.71 -7.56
CA ILE A 195 -13.49 -6.35 -6.18
C ILE A 195 -14.72 -6.76 -5.35
N PRO A 196 -14.61 -7.68 -4.38
CA PRO A 196 -15.74 -8.06 -3.54
C PRO A 196 -16.32 -6.86 -2.81
N ALA A 197 -17.66 -6.76 -2.76
CA ALA A 197 -18.37 -5.68 -2.05
C ALA A 197 -17.94 -5.59 -0.58
N SER A 198 -17.62 -6.73 0.02
CA SER A 198 -17.16 -6.86 1.41
C SER A 198 -15.71 -6.46 1.66
N ILE A 199 -15.00 -5.88 0.67
CA ILE A 199 -13.60 -5.47 0.81
C ILE A 199 -13.47 -3.98 0.51
N GLY A 200 -12.94 -3.22 1.47
CA GLY A 200 -12.62 -1.80 1.31
C GLY A 200 -11.39 -1.57 0.42
N GLY A 201 -11.26 -0.36 -0.16
CA GLY A 201 -10.18 -0.04 -1.10
C GLY A 201 -8.77 -0.32 -0.56
N ARG A 202 -8.47 0.15 0.64
CA ARG A 202 -7.13 0.00 1.26
C ARG A 202 -6.77 -1.43 1.70
N TYR A 203 -7.77 -2.33 1.72
CA TYR A 203 -7.62 -3.77 2.00
C TYR A 203 -7.74 -4.63 0.73
N SER A 204 -7.71 -4.04 -0.47
CA SER A 204 -8.04 -4.75 -1.71
C SER A 204 -6.82 -5.26 -2.49
N VAL A 205 -5.60 -5.11 -2.00
CA VAL A 205 -4.38 -5.48 -2.73
C VAL A 205 -4.32 -6.96 -3.11
N LEU A 206 -4.88 -7.86 -2.31
CA LEU A 206 -4.97 -9.30 -2.60
C LEU A 206 -6.20 -9.69 -3.43
N THR A 207 -6.92 -8.72 -3.98
CA THR A 207 -8.00 -8.92 -4.97
C THR A 207 -7.50 -8.64 -6.38
N ALA A 208 -8.38 -8.76 -7.38
CA ALA A 208 -8.06 -8.41 -8.76
C ALA A 208 -7.46 -7.00 -8.91
N ALA A 209 -7.77 -6.06 -8.00
CA ALA A 209 -7.23 -4.70 -8.01
C ALA A 209 -5.69 -4.66 -7.91
N GLY A 210 -5.12 -5.48 -7.05
CA GLY A 210 -3.66 -5.63 -6.94
C GLY A 210 -3.10 -6.69 -7.87
N LEU A 211 -3.79 -7.83 -7.99
CA LEU A 211 -3.24 -9.03 -8.63
C LEU A 211 -3.08 -8.92 -10.15
N LEU A 212 -4.00 -8.24 -10.89
CA LEU A 212 -3.90 -8.15 -12.34
C LEU A 212 -2.66 -7.38 -12.81
N PRO A 213 -2.36 -6.18 -12.29
CA PRO A 213 -1.12 -5.46 -12.65
C PRO A 213 0.14 -6.27 -12.30
N LEU A 214 0.17 -6.95 -11.14
CA LEU A 214 1.31 -7.77 -10.72
C LEU A 214 1.50 -8.98 -11.63
N ALA A 215 0.41 -9.67 -11.98
CA ALA A 215 0.45 -10.77 -12.94
C ALA A 215 0.94 -10.27 -14.33
N ALA A 216 0.49 -9.10 -14.80
CA ALA A 216 0.98 -8.52 -16.04
C ALA A 216 2.47 -8.18 -15.99
N ALA A 217 2.99 -7.77 -14.83
CA ALA A 217 4.41 -7.57 -14.57
C ALA A 217 5.24 -8.88 -14.54
N GLY A 218 4.60 -10.04 -14.52
CA GLY A 218 5.29 -11.32 -14.45
C GLY A 218 5.54 -11.84 -13.04
N LEU A 219 4.98 -11.21 -12.03
CA LEU A 219 5.12 -11.63 -10.64
C LEU A 219 4.21 -12.83 -10.35
N ASP A 220 4.66 -13.72 -9.48
CA ASP A 220 3.90 -14.89 -9.06
C ASP A 220 2.84 -14.50 -8.02
N ILE A 221 1.61 -14.26 -8.50
CA ILE A 221 0.48 -13.90 -7.64
C ILE A 221 -0.05 -15.09 -6.81
N GLN A 222 0.25 -16.35 -7.19
CA GLN A 222 -0.15 -17.52 -6.42
C GLN A 222 0.76 -17.68 -5.20
N ASP A 223 2.06 -17.47 -5.37
CA ASP A 223 3.03 -17.44 -4.27
C ASP A 223 2.74 -16.29 -3.29
N LEU A 224 2.34 -15.12 -3.80
CA LEU A 224 1.88 -13.99 -3.00
C LEU A 224 0.67 -14.37 -2.11
N LEU A 225 -0.35 -14.99 -2.69
CA LEU A 225 -1.56 -15.44 -1.97
C LEU A 225 -1.25 -16.52 -0.96
N MET A 226 -0.32 -17.44 -1.29
CA MET A 226 0.14 -18.48 -0.37
C MET A 226 0.84 -17.87 0.85
N GLY A 227 1.71 -16.89 0.64
CA GLY A 227 2.35 -16.17 1.73
C GLY A 227 1.34 -15.46 2.64
N ALA A 228 0.33 -14.82 2.07
CA ALA A 228 -0.76 -14.19 2.84
C ALA A 228 -1.58 -15.22 3.64
N ALA A 229 -1.86 -16.39 3.06
CA ALA A 229 -2.57 -17.48 3.77
C ALA A 229 -1.76 -18.03 4.96
N ASP A 230 -0.45 -18.15 4.82
CA ASP A 230 0.39 -18.60 5.93
C ASP A 230 0.55 -17.53 7.01
N ALA A 231 0.62 -16.25 6.63
CA ALA A 231 0.56 -15.14 7.59
C ALA A 231 -0.76 -15.16 8.37
N ARG A 232 -1.89 -15.37 7.67
CA ARG A 232 -3.19 -15.50 8.33
C ARG A 232 -3.19 -16.56 9.43
N LYS A 233 -2.67 -17.76 9.15
CA LYS A 233 -2.57 -18.86 10.14
C LYS A 233 -1.76 -18.47 11.37
N LEU A 234 -0.80 -17.56 11.23
CA LEU A 234 0.01 -17.04 12.33
C LEU A 234 -0.74 -15.97 13.12
N VAL A 235 -1.24 -14.92 12.43
CA VAL A 235 -1.74 -13.71 13.10
C VAL A 235 -3.18 -13.81 13.59
N SER A 236 -3.96 -14.78 13.10
CA SER A 236 -5.32 -15.02 13.57
C SER A 236 -5.40 -15.84 14.87
N LYS A 237 -4.27 -16.39 15.35
CA LYS A 237 -4.22 -17.14 16.60
C LYS A 237 -4.09 -16.19 17.78
N PRO A 238 -5.04 -16.18 18.73
CA PRO A 238 -4.90 -15.39 19.96
C PRO A 238 -3.64 -15.79 20.75
N GLY A 239 -2.93 -14.80 21.29
CA GLY A 239 -1.79 -15.07 22.16
C GLY A 239 -0.80 -13.91 22.26
N GLN A 240 -0.06 -13.84 23.38
CA GLN A 240 0.93 -12.79 23.63
C GLN A 240 2.11 -12.83 22.66
N ASP A 241 2.41 -14.01 22.11
CA ASP A 241 3.50 -14.22 21.13
C ASP A 241 3.07 -13.92 19.68
N ASN A 242 1.81 -13.54 19.47
CA ASN A 242 1.32 -13.17 18.14
C ASN A 242 1.93 -11.83 17.69
N PRO A 243 2.68 -11.77 16.60
CA PRO A 243 3.38 -10.57 16.19
C PRO A 243 2.44 -9.41 15.82
N ALA A 244 1.25 -9.69 15.28
CA ALA A 244 0.26 -8.65 14.97
C ALA A 244 -0.38 -8.08 16.25
N TRP A 245 -0.59 -8.93 17.26
CA TRP A 245 -1.06 -8.49 18.58
C TRP A 245 -0.02 -7.65 19.29
N GLN A 246 1.25 -8.07 19.26
CA GLN A 246 2.36 -7.31 19.85
C GLN A 246 2.50 -5.94 19.18
N TYR A 247 2.42 -5.88 17.85
CA TYR A 247 2.51 -4.63 17.13
C TYR A 247 1.34 -3.69 17.46
N ALA A 248 0.08 -4.17 17.41
CA ALA A 248 -1.09 -3.38 17.76
C ALA A 248 -1.04 -2.89 19.23
N ALA A 249 -0.63 -3.77 20.16
CA ALA A 249 -0.48 -3.41 21.58
C ALA A 249 0.61 -2.36 21.79
N ALA A 250 1.78 -2.51 21.15
CA ALA A 250 2.89 -1.57 21.28
C ALA A 250 2.49 -0.18 20.74
N ARG A 251 1.85 -0.10 19.58
CA ARG A 251 1.34 1.14 19.00
C ARG A 251 0.35 1.85 19.92
N ASN A 252 -0.65 1.11 20.40
CA ASN A 252 -1.65 1.65 21.32
C ASN A 252 -1.02 2.09 22.65
N ALA A 253 -0.02 1.35 23.17
CA ALA A 253 0.70 1.72 24.37
C ALA A 253 1.51 3.01 24.17
N LEU A 254 2.28 3.09 23.09
CA LEU A 254 3.08 4.27 22.76
C LEU A 254 2.21 5.50 22.51
N TYR A 255 1.04 5.34 21.88
CA TYR A 255 0.07 6.41 21.72
C TYR A 255 -0.41 6.95 23.10
N GLY A 256 -0.70 6.06 24.03
CA GLY A 256 -1.03 6.43 25.42
C GLY A 256 0.09 7.17 26.16
N GLU A 257 1.34 6.94 25.78
CA GLU A 257 2.54 7.66 26.28
C GLU A 257 2.86 8.94 25.46
N GLY A 258 1.92 9.42 24.65
CA GLY A 258 2.05 10.65 23.88
C GLY A 258 2.86 10.53 22.58
N LYS A 259 3.16 9.31 22.12
CA LYS A 259 3.80 9.04 20.84
C LYS A 259 2.73 8.93 19.75
N ASN A 260 2.35 10.05 19.17
CA ASN A 260 1.22 10.14 18.23
C ASN A 260 1.63 10.16 16.75
N ILE A 261 2.92 9.97 16.44
CA ILE A 261 3.44 9.82 15.09
C ILE A 261 4.21 8.50 14.99
N GLU A 262 3.83 7.65 14.04
CA GLU A 262 4.60 6.45 13.69
C GLU A 262 5.33 6.69 12.37
N VAL A 263 6.64 6.45 12.38
CA VAL A 263 7.49 6.56 11.20
C VAL A 263 7.87 5.15 10.73
N LEU A 264 7.30 4.71 9.62
CA LEU A 264 7.75 3.47 8.96
C LEU A 264 9.08 3.73 8.27
N ALA A 265 10.15 3.15 8.80
CA ALA A 265 11.50 3.30 8.27
C ALA A 265 11.94 2.05 7.49
N CYS A 266 12.53 2.26 6.33
CA CYS A 266 13.10 1.19 5.51
C CYS A 266 14.53 1.52 5.09
N TYR A 267 15.36 0.48 4.97
CA TYR A 267 16.74 0.55 4.48
C TYR A 267 16.87 -0.06 3.08
N GLU A 268 15.73 -0.33 2.45
CA GLU A 268 15.61 -0.85 1.09
C GLU A 268 14.73 0.08 0.27
N PRO A 269 15.27 0.79 -0.74
CA PRO A 269 14.49 1.71 -1.59
C PRO A 269 13.26 1.08 -2.24
N HIS A 270 13.26 -0.24 -2.39
CA HIS A 270 12.14 -1.02 -2.89
C HIS A 270 10.87 -0.92 -2.01
N LEU A 271 10.99 -0.52 -0.75
CA LEU A 271 9.87 -0.33 0.18
C LEU A 271 9.25 1.07 0.13
N ARG A 272 9.78 2.01 -0.65
CA ARG A 272 9.27 3.38 -0.71
C ARG A 272 7.76 3.43 -1.00
N ALA A 273 7.32 2.82 -2.09
CA ALA A 273 5.90 2.79 -2.45
C ALA A 273 5.05 1.94 -1.47
N PHE A 274 5.67 0.97 -0.79
CA PHE A 274 5.00 0.23 0.28
C PHE A 274 4.68 1.13 1.47
N GLY A 275 5.55 2.08 1.81
CA GLY A 275 5.29 3.11 2.80
C GLY A 275 4.05 3.96 2.45
N GLU A 276 3.84 4.29 1.16
CA GLU A 276 2.65 5.03 0.71
C GLU A 276 1.35 4.23 0.90
N TRP A 277 1.36 2.93 0.55
CA TRP A 277 0.24 2.03 0.81
C TRP A 277 -0.03 1.88 2.32
N TRP A 278 1.01 1.72 3.12
CA TRP A 278 0.93 1.59 4.57
C TRP A 278 0.35 2.86 5.22
N LYS A 279 0.74 4.05 4.75
CA LYS A 279 0.16 5.33 5.21
C LYS A 279 -1.33 5.40 4.96
N GLN A 280 -1.80 4.98 3.77
CA GLN A 280 -3.23 4.90 3.49
C GLN A 280 -3.92 3.89 4.42
N LEU A 281 -3.34 2.70 4.58
CA LEU A 281 -3.90 1.65 5.40
C LEU A 281 -4.20 2.14 6.82
N PHE A 282 -3.20 2.69 7.50
CA PHE A 282 -3.34 3.15 8.88
C PHE A 282 -4.04 4.50 9.00
N GLY A 283 -3.73 5.46 8.14
CA GLY A 283 -4.30 6.81 8.20
C GLY A 283 -5.82 6.82 8.03
N GLU A 284 -6.34 6.11 7.02
CA GLU A 284 -7.79 6.01 6.80
C GLU A 284 -8.48 5.10 7.84
N SER A 285 -7.76 4.14 8.43
CA SER A 285 -8.37 3.21 9.38
C SER A 285 -8.46 3.77 10.80
N GLU A 286 -7.50 4.56 11.25
CA GLU A 286 -7.37 4.99 12.63
C GLU A 286 -7.57 6.48 12.86
N GLY A 287 -7.28 7.34 11.86
CA GLY A 287 -7.38 8.80 11.98
C GLY A 287 -8.82 9.29 12.00
N LYS A 288 -9.51 9.11 13.13
CA LYS A 288 -10.95 9.39 13.29
C LYS A 288 -11.25 9.97 14.66
N GLU A 289 -12.35 10.70 14.76
CA GLU A 289 -12.86 11.21 16.05
C GLU A 289 -11.82 12.04 16.84
N GLY A 290 -10.92 12.74 16.12
CA GLY A 290 -9.86 13.55 16.72
C GLY A 290 -8.71 12.76 17.33
N GLN A 291 -8.60 11.46 17.04
CA GLN A 291 -7.56 10.58 17.56
C GLN A 291 -6.88 9.75 16.43
N GLY A 292 -5.89 8.97 16.81
CA GLY A 292 -5.15 8.07 15.92
C GLY A 292 -3.67 8.43 15.83
N VAL A 293 -2.85 7.43 15.52
CA VAL A 293 -1.42 7.60 15.27
C VAL A 293 -1.20 8.07 13.84
N PHE A 294 -0.57 9.23 13.66
CA PHE A 294 -0.27 9.77 12.33
C PHE A 294 0.82 8.93 11.63
N PRO A 295 0.54 8.31 10.49
CA PRO A 295 1.50 7.48 9.79
C PRO A 295 2.40 8.31 8.86
N ALA A 296 3.72 8.24 9.08
CA ALA A 296 4.74 8.80 8.21
C ALA A 296 5.66 7.69 7.68
N SER A 297 6.45 7.94 6.65
CA SER A 297 7.46 7.01 6.18
C SER A 297 8.75 7.72 5.77
N VAL A 298 9.88 7.05 5.97
CA VAL A 298 11.23 7.51 5.60
C VAL A 298 12.02 6.39 4.93
N GLU A 299 12.96 6.77 4.06
CA GLU A 299 13.90 5.87 3.41
C GLU A 299 15.31 6.12 3.94
N PHE A 300 15.77 5.28 4.83
CA PHE A 300 17.14 5.32 5.31
C PHE A 300 18.08 4.56 4.34
N THR A 301 19.34 4.99 4.16
CA THR A 301 20.08 6.05 4.88
C THR A 301 19.81 7.48 4.34
N ALA A 302 19.15 7.64 3.18
CA ALA A 302 18.94 8.94 2.55
C ALA A 302 18.31 9.95 3.52
N ASP A 303 17.21 9.57 4.18
CA ASP A 303 16.50 10.47 5.10
C ASP A 303 17.17 10.64 6.46
N LEU A 304 18.25 9.91 6.77
CA LEU A 304 19.12 10.28 7.89
C LEU A 304 19.81 11.63 7.66
N HIS A 305 20.01 12.02 6.38
CA HIS A 305 20.59 13.30 5.97
C HIS A 305 19.54 14.40 5.77
N SER A 306 18.27 14.14 6.11
CA SER A 306 17.17 15.11 6.06
C SER A 306 16.36 15.07 7.37
N MET A 307 15.59 14.03 7.60
CA MET A 307 14.72 13.86 8.77
C MET A 307 15.47 13.34 10.02
N GLY A 308 16.68 12.78 9.85
CA GLY A 308 17.46 12.20 10.95
C GLY A 308 17.69 13.19 12.10
N GLN A 309 17.97 14.46 11.81
CA GLN A 309 18.13 15.50 12.85
C GLN A 309 16.85 15.68 13.66
N TYR A 310 15.68 15.77 13.01
CA TYR A 310 14.41 15.93 13.71
C TYR A 310 14.06 14.68 14.54
N ILE A 311 14.27 13.50 13.99
CA ILE A 311 14.03 12.24 14.71
C ILE A 311 14.92 12.17 15.95
N GLN A 312 16.21 12.50 15.82
CA GLN A 312 17.19 12.41 16.92
C GLN A 312 16.97 13.48 18.01
N GLU A 313 16.63 14.74 17.66
CA GLU A 313 16.63 15.87 18.60
C GLU A 313 15.33 16.70 18.58
N GLY A 314 14.37 16.40 17.70
CA GLY A 314 13.10 17.12 17.63
C GLY A 314 12.12 16.73 18.75
N SER A 315 10.83 16.93 18.53
CA SER A 315 9.77 16.57 19.48
C SER A 315 9.75 15.08 19.79
N ARG A 316 9.57 14.73 21.06
CA ARG A 316 9.57 13.33 21.54
C ARG A 316 8.20 12.64 21.39
N ASN A 317 7.42 13.00 20.37
CA ASN A 317 6.05 12.50 20.12
C ASN A 317 5.97 11.44 19.01
N LEU A 318 7.11 10.91 18.56
CA LEU A 318 7.19 9.91 17.50
C LEU A 318 7.85 8.62 17.98
N PHE A 319 7.61 7.55 17.24
CA PHE A 319 8.31 6.26 17.31
C PHE A 319 8.53 5.71 15.91
N GLU A 320 9.48 4.78 15.78
CA GLU A 320 9.81 4.15 14.50
C GLU A 320 9.36 2.70 14.45
N THR A 321 8.89 2.26 13.28
CA THR A 321 8.73 0.85 12.91
C THR A 321 9.62 0.55 11.73
N VAL A 322 10.66 -0.25 11.95
CA VAL A 322 11.65 -0.61 10.93
C VAL A 322 11.27 -1.94 10.28
N VAL A 323 11.16 -1.97 8.95
CA VAL A 323 11.03 -3.21 8.17
C VAL A 323 12.40 -3.64 7.66
N ARG A 324 12.80 -4.88 8.00
CA ARG A 324 14.10 -5.46 7.67
C ARG A 324 13.94 -6.78 6.92
N PHE A 325 14.61 -6.91 5.77
CA PHE A 325 14.78 -8.20 5.09
C PHE A 325 16.10 -8.87 5.53
N THR A 326 16.04 -10.18 5.83
CA THR A 326 17.21 -10.92 6.33
C THR A 326 18.11 -11.43 5.21
N VAL A 327 17.54 -11.73 4.05
CA VAL A 327 18.23 -12.29 2.89
C VAL A 327 18.18 -11.29 1.73
N PRO A 328 19.31 -10.71 1.32
CA PRO A 328 19.36 -9.87 0.12
C PRO A 328 19.30 -10.73 -1.14
N GLN A 329 18.77 -10.16 -2.22
CA GLN A 329 18.73 -10.83 -3.53
C GLN A 329 20.06 -10.76 -4.30
N SER A 330 20.95 -9.85 -3.90
CA SER A 330 22.23 -9.61 -4.58
C SER A 330 23.33 -9.37 -3.57
N SER A 331 24.58 -9.63 -3.98
CA SER A 331 25.78 -9.32 -3.24
C SER A 331 26.57 -8.21 -3.97
N CYS A 332 27.07 -7.25 -3.20
CA CYS A 332 27.95 -6.20 -3.71
C CYS A 332 29.16 -6.09 -2.76
N LEU A 333 30.25 -6.73 -3.15
CA LEU A 333 31.49 -6.71 -2.38
C LEU A 333 32.25 -5.40 -2.57
N LEU A 334 32.77 -4.86 -1.49
CA LEU A 334 33.60 -3.66 -1.47
C LEU A 334 35.05 -4.06 -1.54
N ASP A 335 35.79 -3.54 -2.52
CA ASP A 335 37.21 -3.75 -2.67
C ASP A 335 37.96 -2.42 -2.94
N PRO A 336 38.05 -1.53 -1.93
CA PRO A 336 38.80 -0.29 -2.06
C PRO A 336 40.28 -0.55 -2.33
N THR A 337 40.88 0.23 -3.22
CA THR A 337 42.34 0.16 -3.48
C THR A 337 43.08 0.75 -2.28
N PRO A 338 44.06 0.04 -1.72
CA PRO A 338 44.82 0.55 -0.57
C PRO A 338 45.45 1.91 -0.88
N GLY A 339 45.23 2.88 0.00
CA GLY A 339 45.82 4.21 -0.14
C GLY A 339 45.24 5.08 -1.26
N ASP A 340 44.05 4.75 -1.80
CA ASP A 340 43.35 5.55 -2.83
C ASP A 340 42.79 6.89 -2.30
N GLY A 341 42.95 7.14 -1.02
CA GLY A 341 42.47 8.35 -0.35
C GLY A 341 40.96 8.33 -0.02
N SER A 342 40.25 7.25 -0.33
CA SER A 342 38.83 7.11 0.00
C SER A 342 38.55 6.98 1.50
N GLY A 343 39.52 6.51 2.28
CA GLY A 343 39.39 6.19 3.70
C GLY A 343 38.54 4.95 3.97
N LEU A 344 38.23 4.13 2.95
CA LEU A 344 37.34 2.97 3.03
C LEU A 344 38.07 1.62 3.20
N ASP A 345 39.40 1.63 3.43
CA ASP A 345 40.19 0.41 3.56
C ASP A 345 39.64 -0.59 4.60
N TYR A 346 39.01 -0.10 5.67
CA TYR A 346 38.37 -0.91 6.71
C TYR A 346 37.14 -1.69 6.23
N LEU A 347 36.60 -1.36 5.05
CA LEU A 347 35.47 -2.06 4.43
C LEU A 347 35.88 -3.12 3.42
N ARG A 348 37.19 -3.31 3.18
CA ARG A 348 37.70 -4.29 2.22
C ARG A 348 37.14 -5.69 2.48
N GLY A 349 36.61 -6.32 1.44
CA GLY A 349 35.99 -7.64 1.49
C GLY A 349 34.65 -7.71 2.23
N ARG A 350 34.11 -6.56 2.64
CA ARG A 350 32.77 -6.50 3.20
C ARG A 350 31.72 -6.40 2.09
N ASP A 351 30.59 -7.03 2.30
CA ASP A 351 29.42 -6.85 1.45
C ASP A 351 28.67 -5.57 1.84
N LEU A 352 28.13 -4.84 0.86
CA LEU A 352 27.37 -3.60 1.10
C LEU A 352 26.20 -3.80 2.08
N ARG A 353 25.57 -4.99 2.07
CA ARG A 353 24.53 -5.35 3.05
C ARG A 353 25.02 -5.30 4.49
N PHE A 354 26.31 -5.66 4.72
CA PHE A 354 26.90 -5.57 6.06
C PHE A 354 26.92 -4.11 6.50
N VAL A 355 27.31 -3.19 5.61
CA VAL A 355 27.35 -1.76 5.91
C VAL A 355 25.94 -1.24 6.20
N ASN A 356 24.96 -1.60 5.37
CA ASN A 356 23.56 -1.22 5.55
C ASN A 356 22.98 -1.74 6.89
N GLU A 357 23.31 -2.98 7.28
CA GLU A 357 22.88 -3.53 8.57
C GLU A 357 23.56 -2.82 9.75
N GLN A 358 24.84 -2.41 9.63
CA GLN A 358 25.49 -1.60 10.68
C GLN A 358 24.87 -0.19 10.77
N ALA A 359 24.51 0.42 9.64
CA ALA A 359 23.79 1.69 9.62
C ALA A 359 22.45 1.55 10.37
N ARG A 360 21.66 0.51 10.07
CA ARG A 360 20.40 0.24 10.78
C ARG A 360 20.59 0.08 12.29
N ARG A 361 21.58 -0.72 12.70
CA ARG A 361 21.87 -0.94 14.12
C ARG A 361 22.32 0.32 14.83
N GLY A 362 23.24 1.06 14.19
CA GLY A 362 23.76 2.33 14.72
C GLY A 362 22.65 3.36 14.89
N THR A 363 21.73 3.47 13.90
CA THR A 363 20.58 4.35 13.97
C THR A 363 19.62 3.94 15.10
N ALA A 364 19.28 2.66 15.21
CA ALA A 364 18.40 2.18 16.27
C ALA A 364 18.98 2.48 17.68
N LEU A 365 20.28 2.30 17.88
CA LEU A 365 20.96 2.63 19.14
C LEU A 365 20.90 4.13 19.43
N ALA A 366 21.21 4.97 18.44
CA ALA A 366 21.23 6.43 18.59
C ALA A 366 19.82 6.98 18.88
N HIS A 367 18.82 6.58 18.08
CA HIS A 367 17.45 7.05 18.22
C HIS A 367 16.83 6.58 19.56
N THR A 368 17.08 5.33 19.95
CA THR A 368 16.64 4.82 21.27
C THR A 368 17.27 5.62 22.42
N ALA A 369 18.57 5.89 22.37
CA ALA A 369 19.26 6.73 23.36
C ALA A 369 18.72 8.17 23.37
N GLY A 370 18.30 8.68 22.20
CA GLY A 370 17.67 9.99 22.01
C GLY A 370 16.20 10.06 22.43
N GLY A 371 15.62 8.96 22.95
CA GLY A 371 14.22 8.93 23.43
C GLY A 371 13.19 8.59 22.37
N VAL A 372 13.60 7.94 21.25
CA VAL A 372 12.72 7.46 20.19
C VAL A 372 12.55 5.95 20.26
N PRO A 373 11.35 5.43 20.61
CA PRO A 373 11.07 4.01 20.58
C PRO A 373 11.26 3.42 19.18
N ASN A 374 11.91 2.25 19.08
CA ASN A 374 12.08 1.53 17.82
C ASN A 374 11.44 0.15 17.90
N LEU A 375 10.55 -0.13 16.98
CA LEU A 375 9.94 -1.43 16.71
C LEU A 375 10.63 -2.04 15.48
N LEU A 376 10.86 -3.35 15.48
CA LEU A 376 11.51 -4.03 14.36
C LEU A 376 10.64 -5.18 13.84
N LEU A 377 10.27 -5.10 12.57
CA LEU A 377 9.60 -6.18 11.84
C LEU A 377 10.62 -6.84 10.90
N THR A 378 10.94 -8.09 11.17
CA THR A 378 11.89 -8.88 10.37
C THR A 378 11.13 -9.79 9.41
N VAL A 379 11.47 -9.67 8.13
CA VAL A 379 10.94 -10.43 7.00
C VAL A 379 12.08 -11.29 6.42
N GLY A 380 11.78 -12.45 5.85
CA GLY A 380 12.81 -13.33 5.29
C GLY A 380 13.44 -12.74 4.04
N GLU A 381 12.84 -12.97 2.89
CA GLU A 381 13.35 -12.58 1.59
C GLU A 381 12.39 -11.60 0.90
N ARG A 382 12.88 -10.91 -0.11
CA ARG A 382 12.08 -10.03 -0.95
C ARG A 382 11.46 -10.83 -2.13
N THR A 383 10.57 -11.79 -1.81
CA THR A 383 9.84 -12.65 -2.75
C THR A 383 8.34 -12.42 -2.65
N PRO A 384 7.53 -12.86 -3.65
CA PRO A 384 6.08 -12.75 -3.58
C PRO A 384 5.50 -13.39 -2.30
N TYR A 385 6.01 -14.55 -1.89
CA TYR A 385 5.59 -15.22 -0.66
C TYR A 385 5.75 -14.32 0.59
N TRP A 386 6.93 -13.74 0.78
CA TRP A 386 7.19 -12.89 1.93
C TRP A 386 6.47 -11.54 1.85
N ALA A 387 6.27 -11.03 0.63
CA ALA A 387 5.47 -9.82 0.42
C ALA A 387 3.99 -10.06 0.77
N GLY A 388 3.45 -11.22 0.44
CA GLY A 388 2.11 -11.63 0.85
C GLY A 388 1.96 -11.70 2.37
N GLN A 389 2.97 -12.25 3.06
CA GLN A 389 2.99 -12.25 4.53
C GLN A 389 3.00 -10.83 5.10
N LEU A 390 3.84 -9.94 4.54
CA LEU A 390 3.99 -8.57 5.01
C LEU A 390 2.70 -7.76 4.84
N VAL A 391 2.06 -7.89 3.68
CA VAL A 391 0.77 -7.24 3.40
C VAL A 391 -0.29 -7.69 4.40
N TYR A 392 -0.49 -9.00 4.53
CA TYR A 392 -1.54 -9.53 5.39
C TYR A 392 -1.28 -9.25 6.86
N PHE A 393 -0.01 -9.25 7.29
CA PHE A 393 0.37 -8.84 8.64
C PHE A 393 -0.09 -7.43 8.95
N PHE A 394 0.20 -6.45 8.07
CA PHE A 394 -0.18 -5.06 8.31
C PHE A 394 -1.69 -4.85 8.21
N GLU A 395 -2.38 -5.51 7.27
CA GLU A 395 -3.84 -5.45 7.18
C GLU A 395 -4.49 -5.95 8.48
N TYR A 396 -4.04 -7.10 8.98
CA TYR A 396 -4.59 -7.69 10.20
C TYR A 396 -4.27 -6.86 11.45
N ALA A 397 -3.03 -6.42 11.59
CA ALA A 397 -2.59 -5.58 12.69
C ALA A 397 -3.32 -4.22 12.70
N CYS A 398 -3.58 -3.64 11.52
CA CYS A 398 -4.34 -2.40 11.39
C CYS A 398 -5.80 -2.59 11.86
N GLY A 399 -6.44 -3.68 11.47
CA GLY A 399 -7.80 -4.00 11.95
C GLY A 399 -7.87 -4.18 13.45
N LEU A 400 -6.89 -4.90 14.04
CA LEU A 400 -6.75 -5.05 15.50
C LEU A 400 -6.55 -3.70 16.20
N SER A 401 -5.63 -2.89 15.68
CA SER A 401 -5.27 -1.60 16.27
C SER A 401 -6.44 -0.61 16.22
N GLY A 402 -7.18 -0.56 15.11
CA GLY A 402 -8.38 0.28 15.01
C GLY A 402 -9.48 -0.10 15.99
N TYR A 403 -9.80 -1.39 16.13
CA TYR A 403 -10.77 -1.85 17.11
C TYR A 403 -10.27 -1.65 18.56
N LEU A 404 -8.98 -1.87 18.82
CA LEU A 404 -8.38 -1.61 20.13
C LEU A 404 -8.46 -0.13 20.51
N SER A 405 -8.42 0.77 19.54
CA SER A 405 -8.60 2.22 19.72
C SER A 405 -10.07 2.66 19.74
N GLY A 406 -11.01 1.73 19.59
CA GLY A 406 -12.45 1.98 19.68
C GLY A 406 -13.09 2.60 18.44
N VAL A 407 -12.37 2.69 17.31
CA VAL A 407 -12.87 3.28 16.05
C VAL A 407 -13.30 2.21 15.04
N ASN A 408 -14.10 2.61 14.03
CA ASN A 408 -14.41 1.77 12.89
C ASN A 408 -13.20 1.74 11.93
N PRO A 409 -12.47 0.60 11.77
CA PRO A 409 -11.27 0.58 10.92
C PRO A 409 -11.57 0.56 9.42
N PHE A 410 -12.84 0.46 8.99
CA PHE A 410 -13.21 0.12 7.62
C PHE A 410 -14.01 1.17 6.87
N ASP A 411 -14.42 2.27 7.50
CA ASP A 411 -14.99 3.45 6.86
C ASP A 411 -13.98 4.59 6.72
N GLN A 412 -14.35 5.69 6.07
CA GLN A 412 -13.52 6.88 5.89
C GLN A 412 -14.41 8.14 5.74
N PRO A 413 -15.18 8.52 6.77
CA PRO A 413 -16.13 9.64 6.64
C PRO A 413 -15.43 10.98 6.36
N GLY A 414 -14.20 11.18 6.82
CA GLY A 414 -13.46 12.43 6.66
C GLY A 414 -13.16 12.85 5.23
N VAL A 415 -13.17 11.89 4.26
CA VAL A 415 -12.88 12.22 2.86
C VAL A 415 -14.13 12.62 2.06
N GLU A 416 -15.32 12.53 2.63
CA GLU A 416 -16.55 12.85 1.88
C GLU A 416 -16.76 14.36 1.75
N ALA A 417 -16.36 15.15 2.74
CA ALA A 417 -16.52 16.60 2.74
C ALA A 417 -15.84 17.28 1.54
N TYR A 418 -14.57 16.98 1.29
CA TYR A 418 -13.86 17.60 0.16
C TYR A 418 -14.46 17.19 -1.20
N LYS A 419 -14.93 15.95 -1.34
CA LYS A 419 -15.58 15.48 -2.57
C LYS A 419 -16.85 16.26 -2.87
N HIS A 420 -17.71 16.45 -1.87
CA HIS A 420 -18.93 17.25 -2.00
C HIS A 420 -18.59 18.69 -2.39
N ASN A 421 -17.59 19.30 -1.75
CA ASN A 421 -17.14 20.65 -2.08
C ASN A 421 -16.63 20.73 -3.53
N MET A 422 -15.80 19.77 -3.95
CA MET A 422 -15.31 19.69 -5.32
C MET A 422 -16.46 19.54 -6.34
N PHE A 423 -17.44 18.65 -6.07
CA PHE A 423 -18.59 18.48 -6.95
C PHE A 423 -19.42 19.76 -7.07
N ALA A 424 -19.63 20.48 -5.97
CA ALA A 424 -20.33 21.78 -5.98
C ALA A 424 -19.57 22.80 -6.83
N LEU A 425 -18.27 22.96 -6.62
CA LEU A 425 -17.45 23.94 -7.37
C LEU A 425 -17.33 23.58 -8.86
N LEU A 426 -17.30 22.29 -9.20
CA LEU A 426 -17.33 21.84 -10.60
C LEU A 426 -18.72 22.03 -11.26
N GLY A 427 -19.76 22.37 -10.51
CA GLY A 427 -21.12 22.53 -11.04
C GLY A 427 -21.80 21.22 -11.38
N LYS A 428 -21.48 20.14 -10.64
CA LYS A 428 -22.18 18.86 -10.81
C LYS A 428 -23.66 19.03 -10.54
N PRO A 429 -24.57 18.49 -11.39
CA PRO A 429 -26.00 18.56 -11.16
C PRO A 429 -26.41 18.05 -9.77
N GLY A 430 -27.30 18.81 -9.10
CA GLY A 430 -27.74 18.53 -7.72
C GLY A 430 -26.93 19.26 -6.62
N TYR A 431 -25.93 20.05 -6.99
CA TYR A 431 -25.08 20.81 -6.06
C TYR A 431 -25.20 22.33 -6.23
N GLU A 432 -26.23 22.84 -6.92
CA GLU A 432 -26.37 24.24 -7.31
C GLU A 432 -26.40 25.19 -6.09
N ALA A 433 -27.12 24.81 -5.05
CA ALA A 433 -27.24 25.64 -3.83
C ALA A 433 -25.90 25.75 -3.07
N GLN A 434 -25.19 24.63 -2.92
CA GLN A 434 -23.85 24.61 -2.29
C GLN A 434 -22.83 25.41 -3.11
N ARG A 435 -22.87 25.26 -4.46
CA ARG A 435 -22.00 26.01 -5.35
C ARG A 435 -22.16 27.51 -5.14
N LYS A 436 -23.41 28.02 -5.10
CA LYS A 436 -23.67 29.44 -4.87
C LYS A 436 -23.09 29.89 -3.52
N ALA A 437 -23.37 29.14 -2.45
CA ALA A 437 -22.86 29.47 -1.11
C ALA A 437 -21.32 29.53 -1.06
N PHE A 438 -20.63 28.59 -1.74
CA PHE A 438 -19.17 28.59 -1.78
C PHE A 438 -18.60 29.75 -2.61
N LEU A 439 -19.21 30.10 -3.75
CA LEU A 439 -18.78 31.23 -4.55
C LEU A 439 -18.95 32.55 -3.78
N ASP A 440 -20.08 32.72 -3.09
CA ASP A 440 -20.33 33.88 -2.24
C ASP A 440 -19.26 34.02 -1.12
N GLN A 441 -18.85 32.90 -0.50
CA GLN A 441 -17.77 32.89 0.51
C GLN A 441 -16.35 33.15 -0.04
N MET A 442 -16.10 32.84 -1.31
CA MET A 442 -14.78 33.04 -1.95
C MET A 442 -14.62 34.47 -2.51
N GLU A 443 -15.70 35.24 -2.65
CA GLU A 443 -15.71 36.63 -3.08
C GLU A 443 -15.62 37.65 -1.88
N GLU A 444 -15.85 37.16 -0.64
CA GLU A 444 -15.60 37.88 0.62
C GLU A 444 -14.13 37.78 1.05
#